data_2238a040c701344b56d7afbb77033991
#
_entry.id   2238a040c701344b56d7afbb77033991
#
_cell.length_a   1.000
_cell.length_b   1.000
_cell.length_c   1.000
_cell.angle_alpha   90.00
_cell.angle_beta   90.00
_cell.angle_gamma   90.00
#
_symmetry.space_group_name_H-M   'P 1'
#
loop_
_entity.id
_entity.type
_entity.pdbx_description
1 polymer ?
#
loop_
_entity_poly.entity_id
_entity_poly.type
_entity_poly.pdbx_seq_one_letter_code
_entity_poly.pdbx_strand_id
1 'polypeptide(L)'
;MPIRLLRCLACIAAACLLSACPSTPIVPPAQPDTHTVVEQPQQPKPPRKIKIGLALGGGAARGFAHIGVIKALEAQGIHPDIVVGTSAGSLVGALYAAGNDGYALNRMALDMDEAAISDWSVPFFSKSSGVLKGEALQNYVNKAVNNVPLEKMKIQFGAVATDLHTGQGVLFQRGNTGIAVRASSAVPGVFQPVTIGDHNYVDGGLTSPVPVSYARQMGADFVIAVNISALPEAQTTGSTTEILLQTFAIMGHSINRYELKDADIVIQPGLGSMKGSDFNGRNLAVLAGEQATTAIMPELKRKLDAMRSQ
;
A
#
# COMPACT_ATOMS: atom_id res chain seq x y z
N MET A 1 53.32 9.11 -32.08
CA MET A 1 54.78 9.26 -32.14
C MET A 1 55.30 9.70 -30.78
N PRO A 2 56.44 9.26 -30.37
CA PRO A 2 56.81 7.91 -29.92
C PRO A 2 57.44 7.95 -28.50
N ILE A 3 57.39 6.80 -27.75
CA ILE A 3 58.59 5.94 -27.55
C ILE A 3 59.59 6.43 -26.50
N ARG A 4 59.87 5.72 -25.45
CA ARG A 4 61.04 4.91 -25.07
C ARG A 4 61.15 4.78 -23.57
N LEU A 5 61.19 3.59 -23.05
CA LEU A 5 62.35 2.69 -22.86
C LEU A 5 63.27 3.16 -21.72
N LEU A 6 63.78 2.44 -20.80
CA LEU A 6 64.23 1.03 -20.67
C LEU A 6 65.27 1.00 -19.52
N ARG A 7 65.38 -0.13 -18.82
CA ARG A 7 66.62 -0.69 -18.25
C ARG A 7 67.13 -0.10 -16.89
N CYS A 8 67.79 -0.81 -16.00
CA CYS A 8 68.54 -2.08 -15.98
C CYS A 8 68.61 -2.57 -14.51
N LEU A 9 68.59 -3.84 -14.25
CA LEU A 9 69.72 -4.77 -14.00
C LEU A 9 70.69 -4.32 -12.91
N ALA A 10 71.19 -5.09 -11.99
CA ALA A 10 71.39 -6.51 -11.75
C ALA A 10 72.28 -6.74 -10.54
N CYS A 11 72.27 -7.92 -9.97
CA CYS A 11 73.35 -8.68 -9.35
C CYS A 11 73.97 -8.15 -8.04
N ILE A 12 74.21 -8.95 -7.01
CA ILE A 12 75.22 -10.02 -6.93
C ILE A 12 75.02 -10.84 -5.67
N ALA A 13 75.23 -12.13 -5.79
CA ALA A 13 75.27 -13.16 -4.77
C ALA A 13 76.53 -13.12 -3.89
N ALA A 14 76.44 -13.54 -2.66
CA ALA A 14 77.57 -14.14 -1.96
C ALA A 14 77.10 -15.25 -0.99
N ALA A 15 77.56 -16.42 -1.23
CA ALA A 15 77.37 -17.61 -0.43
C ALA A 15 78.29 -17.59 0.79
N CYS A 16 77.79 -18.01 1.94
CA CYS A 16 78.65 -18.55 3.03
C CYS A 16 78.02 -19.82 3.58
N LEU A 17 78.63 -20.91 3.28
CA LEU A 17 78.43 -22.23 3.88
C LEU A 17 79.01 -22.22 5.30
N LEU A 18 78.23 -22.56 6.30
CA LEU A 18 78.70 -23.10 7.57
C LEU A 18 77.76 -24.18 8.07
N SER A 19 78.32 -25.35 8.16
CA SER A 19 77.80 -26.59 8.67
C SER A 19 77.37 -26.46 10.14
N ALA A 20 76.22 -26.91 10.48
CA ALA A 20 75.83 -27.21 11.87
C ALA A 20 75.01 -28.51 11.91
N CYS A 21 75.39 -29.33 12.88
CA CYS A 21 74.91 -30.67 13.16
C CYS A 21 73.38 -30.75 13.36
N PRO A 22 72.76 -31.91 13.09
CA PRO A 22 71.36 -32.16 13.37
C PRO A 22 71.12 -32.45 14.85
N SER A 23 70.47 -31.54 15.56
CA SER A 23 69.85 -31.81 16.84
C SER A 23 68.41 -32.29 16.61
N THR A 24 68.10 -33.49 17.00
CA THR A 24 66.77 -34.04 17.02
C THR A 24 65.85 -33.21 17.90
N PRO A 25 64.67 -32.74 17.40
CA PRO A 25 63.71 -32.07 18.25
C PRO A 25 63.01 -33.10 19.17
N ILE A 26 63.09 -32.84 20.46
CA ILE A 26 62.28 -33.52 21.48
C ILE A 26 60.83 -33.05 21.25
N VAL A 27 59.99 -33.98 20.78
CA VAL A 27 58.52 -33.76 20.67
C VAL A 27 57.94 -33.87 22.08
N PRO A 28 57.33 -32.82 22.64
CA PRO A 28 56.60 -32.91 23.89
C PRO A 28 55.38 -33.82 23.69
N PRO A 29 54.92 -34.59 24.69
CA PRO A 29 53.76 -35.41 24.56
C PRO A 29 52.52 -34.54 24.27
N ALA A 30 51.75 -34.92 23.26
CA ALA A 30 50.50 -34.29 22.91
C ALA A 30 49.56 -34.28 24.12
N GLN A 31 49.22 -33.09 24.60
CA GLN A 31 48.10 -32.94 25.53
C GLN A 31 46.80 -33.27 24.77
N PRO A 32 45.87 -34.02 25.33
CA PRO A 32 44.58 -34.22 24.71
C PRO A 32 43.82 -32.87 24.74
N ASP A 33 43.64 -32.27 23.56
CA ASP A 33 42.74 -31.12 23.38
C ASP A 33 41.31 -31.52 23.65
N THR A 34 40.91 -31.49 24.90
CA THR A 34 39.49 -31.54 25.29
C THR A 34 38.93 -30.11 25.35
N HIS A 35 38.93 -29.41 24.22
CA HIS A 35 38.02 -28.29 24.05
C HIS A 35 36.66 -28.87 23.66
N THR A 36 35.90 -29.31 24.63
CA THR A 36 34.46 -29.47 24.49
C THR A 36 33.94 -28.02 24.28
N VAL A 37 33.68 -27.67 23.02
CA VAL A 37 32.95 -26.48 22.70
C VAL A 37 31.55 -26.69 23.28
N VAL A 38 31.34 -26.15 24.46
CA VAL A 38 29.98 -26.02 25.02
C VAL A 38 29.28 -25.01 24.11
N GLU A 39 28.49 -25.52 23.19
CA GLU A 39 27.61 -24.73 22.36
C GLU A 39 26.68 -23.94 23.30
N GLN A 40 26.96 -22.65 23.49
CA GLN A 40 26.09 -21.79 24.29
C GLN A 40 24.71 -21.82 23.64
N PRO A 41 23.64 -22.07 24.42
CA PRO A 41 22.29 -21.98 23.89
C PRO A 41 22.14 -20.62 23.20
N GLN A 42 21.92 -20.62 21.89
CA GLN A 42 21.66 -19.41 21.15
C GLN A 42 20.44 -18.74 21.79
N GLN A 43 20.63 -17.53 22.33
CA GLN A 43 19.52 -16.74 22.85
C GLN A 43 18.50 -16.57 21.73
N PRO A 44 17.20 -16.80 22.00
CA PRO A 44 16.16 -16.62 21.01
C PRO A 44 16.31 -15.25 20.38
N LYS A 45 16.47 -15.20 19.06
CA LYS A 45 16.55 -13.94 18.32
C LYS A 45 15.28 -13.14 18.64
N PRO A 46 15.37 -11.85 19.04
CA PRO A 46 14.18 -11.08 19.35
C PRO A 46 13.22 -11.12 18.15
N PRO A 47 11.91 -11.25 18.39
CA PRO A 47 10.94 -11.36 17.31
C PRO A 47 11.06 -10.17 16.36
N ARG A 48 11.17 -10.45 15.07
CA ARG A 48 11.30 -9.43 14.02
C ARG A 48 10.06 -8.53 14.03
N LYS A 49 10.24 -7.21 14.11
CA LYS A 49 9.13 -6.27 13.94
C LYS A 49 8.68 -6.32 12.47
N ILE A 50 7.48 -6.85 12.25
CA ILE A 50 6.85 -6.94 10.92
C ILE A 50 6.11 -5.64 10.66
N LYS A 51 6.35 -5.03 9.49
CA LYS A 51 5.58 -3.88 9.00
C LYS A 51 4.31 -4.34 8.31
N ILE A 52 3.18 -3.95 8.85
CA ILE A 52 1.86 -4.27 8.29
C ILE A 52 1.45 -3.15 7.33
N GLY A 53 1.17 -3.52 6.08
CA GLY A 53 0.57 -2.65 5.07
C GLY A 53 -0.92 -2.91 4.94
N LEU A 54 -1.71 -1.84 4.86
CA LEU A 54 -3.14 -1.88 4.58
C LEU A 54 -3.39 -1.26 3.20
N ALA A 55 -3.77 -2.09 2.23
CA ALA A 55 -4.09 -1.66 0.87
C ALA A 55 -5.61 -1.51 0.71
N LEU A 56 -6.08 -0.28 0.57
CA LEU A 56 -7.49 0.08 0.50
C LEU A 56 -7.91 0.33 -0.94
N GLY A 57 -8.79 -0.50 -1.47
CA GLY A 57 -9.25 -0.44 -2.85
C GLY A 57 -10.23 0.70 -3.14
N GLY A 58 -10.38 1.00 -4.44
CA GLY A 58 -11.37 1.94 -4.97
C GLY A 58 -12.77 1.34 -5.04
N GLY A 59 -13.80 2.21 -4.99
CA GLY A 59 -15.20 1.74 -5.07
C GLY A 59 -16.25 2.79 -4.73
N ALA A 60 -15.96 4.07 -4.80
CA ALA A 60 -16.84 5.22 -4.50
C ALA A 60 -17.54 5.02 -3.13
N ALA A 61 -18.89 5.07 -3.03
CA ALA A 61 -19.63 4.92 -1.76
C ALA A 61 -19.38 3.56 -1.05
N ARG A 62 -18.97 2.52 -1.77
CA ARG A 62 -18.53 1.24 -1.17
C ARG A 62 -17.34 1.40 -0.23
N GLY A 63 -16.60 2.53 -0.34
CA GLY A 63 -15.48 2.92 0.53
C GLY A 63 -15.81 3.01 2.01
N PHE A 64 -17.08 3.22 2.38
CA PHE A 64 -17.48 3.17 3.79
C PHE A 64 -17.18 1.83 4.47
N ALA A 65 -17.07 0.74 3.70
CA ALA A 65 -16.67 -0.55 4.23
C ALA A 65 -15.25 -0.57 4.82
N HIS A 66 -14.35 0.27 4.29
CA HIS A 66 -12.99 0.41 4.85
C HIS A 66 -13.00 0.85 6.30
N ILE A 67 -13.96 1.68 6.70
CA ILE A 67 -14.12 2.15 8.08
C ILE A 67 -14.40 0.96 9.00
N GLY A 68 -15.31 0.08 8.60
CA GLY A 68 -15.62 -1.15 9.33
C GLY A 68 -14.43 -2.09 9.45
N VAL A 69 -13.65 -2.22 8.37
CA VAL A 69 -12.40 -2.99 8.37
C VAL A 69 -11.42 -2.43 9.39
N ILE A 70 -11.16 -1.12 9.36
CA ILE A 70 -10.23 -0.45 10.28
C ILE A 70 -10.70 -0.63 11.72
N LYS A 71 -11.98 -0.39 12.04
CA LYS A 71 -12.55 -0.61 13.39
C LYS A 71 -12.29 -2.03 13.89
N ALA A 72 -12.54 -3.04 13.04
CA ALA A 72 -12.38 -4.43 13.43
C ALA A 72 -10.91 -4.84 13.60
N LEU A 73 -9.98 -4.30 12.79
CA LEU A 73 -8.54 -4.50 12.96
C LEU A 73 -8.05 -3.87 14.27
N GLU A 74 -8.41 -2.62 14.53
CA GLU A 74 -8.02 -1.90 15.75
C GLU A 74 -8.57 -2.58 17.02
N ALA A 75 -9.81 -3.05 16.99
CA ALA A 75 -10.41 -3.81 18.09
C ALA A 75 -9.65 -5.10 18.43
N GLN A 76 -8.85 -5.60 17.51
CA GLN A 76 -7.98 -6.77 17.69
C GLN A 76 -6.50 -6.42 17.92
N GLY A 77 -6.20 -5.14 18.11
CA GLY A 77 -4.84 -4.64 18.32
C GLY A 77 -3.96 -4.67 17.08
N ILE A 78 -4.56 -4.73 15.89
CA ILE A 78 -3.83 -4.73 14.62
C ILE A 78 -3.84 -3.31 14.07
N HIS A 79 -2.67 -2.67 14.10
CA HIS A 79 -2.44 -1.32 13.63
C HIS A 79 -1.46 -1.36 12.45
N PRO A 80 -1.88 -0.93 11.24
CA PRO A 80 -0.99 -0.84 10.09
C PRO A 80 0.12 0.19 10.29
N ASP A 81 1.35 -0.15 9.86
CA ASP A 81 2.48 0.77 9.79
C ASP A 81 2.44 1.60 8.49
N ILE A 82 1.78 1.06 7.46
CA ILE A 82 1.69 1.61 6.11
C ILE A 82 0.25 1.52 5.63
N VAL A 83 -0.27 2.60 5.05
CA VAL A 83 -1.58 2.63 4.40
C VAL A 83 -1.42 3.11 2.97
N VAL A 84 -1.96 2.37 2.02
CA VAL A 84 -2.01 2.79 0.61
C VAL A 84 -3.44 2.70 0.13
N GLY A 85 -3.89 3.73 -0.56
CA GLY A 85 -5.27 3.79 -1.03
C GLY A 85 -5.39 4.18 -2.50
N THR A 86 -6.42 3.65 -3.14
CA THR A 86 -6.87 4.04 -4.47
C THR A 86 -8.28 4.60 -4.37
N SER A 87 -8.54 5.78 -4.99
CA SER A 87 -9.88 6.38 -5.07
C SER A 87 -10.52 6.54 -3.67
N ALA A 88 -11.68 5.97 -3.42
CA ALA A 88 -12.32 5.95 -2.09
C ALA A 88 -11.39 5.42 -0.99
N GLY A 89 -10.55 4.43 -1.30
CA GLY A 89 -9.54 3.93 -0.37
C GLY A 89 -8.46 4.97 -0.04
N SER A 90 -8.13 5.86 -0.98
CA SER A 90 -7.20 6.97 -0.71
C SER A 90 -7.80 8.01 0.23
N LEU A 91 -9.10 8.29 0.10
CA LEU A 91 -9.81 9.18 1.02
C LEU A 91 -9.80 8.62 2.45
N VAL A 92 -10.32 7.40 2.63
CA VAL A 92 -10.39 6.79 3.96
C VAL A 92 -8.98 6.59 4.54
N GLY A 93 -8.03 6.15 3.70
CA GLY A 93 -6.64 5.97 4.06
C GLY A 93 -5.95 7.26 4.53
N ALA A 94 -6.19 8.38 3.85
CA ALA A 94 -5.65 9.68 4.26
C ALA A 94 -6.20 10.14 5.63
N LEU A 95 -7.51 10.01 5.84
CA LEU A 95 -8.13 10.34 7.10
C LEU A 95 -7.61 9.46 8.25
N TYR A 96 -7.45 8.17 8.01
CA TYR A 96 -6.89 7.23 8.96
C TYR A 96 -5.42 7.54 9.26
N ALA A 97 -4.62 7.74 8.24
CA ALA A 97 -3.20 8.02 8.39
C ALA A 97 -2.91 9.36 9.10
N ALA A 98 -3.83 10.31 9.03
CA ALA A 98 -3.78 11.56 9.80
C ALA A 98 -3.95 11.34 11.31
N GLY A 99 -4.42 10.14 11.73
CA GLY A 99 -4.55 9.71 13.10
C GLY A 99 -5.96 9.67 13.64
N ASN A 100 -6.97 9.63 12.77
CA ASN A 100 -8.34 9.31 13.16
C ASN A 100 -8.49 7.79 13.30
N ASP A 101 -8.92 7.31 14.44
CA ASP A 101 -9.26 5.90 14.63
C ASP A 101 -10.55 5.51 13.89
N GLY A 102 -10.85 4.22 13.83
CA GLY A 102 -12.03 3.70 13.12
C GLY A 102 -13.35 4.28 13.65
N TYR A 103 -13.44 4.64 14.94
CA TYR A 103 -14.62 5.28 15.51
C TYR A 103 -14.73 6.76 15.10
N ALA A 104 -13.61 7.47 15.04
CA ALA A 104 -13.59 8.84 14.53
C ALA A 104 -13.98 8.88 13.05
N LEU A 105 -13.44 7.96 12.24
CA LEU A 105 -13.82 7.81 10.82
C LEU A 105 -15.32 7.53 10.67
N ASN A 106 -15.89 6.68 11.53
CA ASN A 106 -17.32 6.39 11.49
C ASN A 106 -18.18 7.63 11.82
N ARG A 107 -17.79 8.44 12.81
CA ARG A 107 -18.45 9.72 13.09
C ARG A 107 -18.33 10.67 11.90
N MET A 108 -17.13 10.82 11.33
CA MET A 108 -16.93 11.66 10.14
C MET A 108 -17.82 11.23 8.97
N ALA A 109 -17.99 9.93 8.77
CA ALA A 109 -18.89 9.41 7.74
C ALA A 109 -20.36 9.71 8.00
N LEU A 110 -20.80 9.70 9.27
CA LEU A 110 -22.17 10.07 9.66
C LEU A 110 -22.42 11.58 9.53
N ASP A 111 -21.43 12.38 9.92
CA ASP A 111 -21.50 13.86 9.88
C ASP A 111 -21.22 14.42 8.47
N MET A 112 -20.84 13.55 7.53
CA MET A 112 -20.56 13.97 6.16
C MET A 112 -21.82 14.52 5.50
N ASP A 113 -21.83 15.84 5.28
CA ASP A 113 -22.92 16.56 4.61
C ASP A 113 -23.06 16.09 3.17
N GLU A 114 -24.30 16.01 2.68
CA GLU A 114 -24.59 15.73 1.27
C GLU A 114 -23.90 16.73 0.34
N ALA A 115 -23.74 17.99 0.76
CA ALA A 115 -23.02 19.02 0.00
C ALA A 115 -21.52 18.72 -0.10
N ALA A 116 -20.90 18.13 0.93
CA ALA A 116 -19.50 17.71 0.88
C ALA A 116 -19.29 16.46 -0.01
N ILE A 117 -20.36 15.68 -0.20
CA ILE A 117 -20.42 14.52 -1.08
C ILE A 117 -20.92 14.90 -2.49
N SER A 118 -21.65 16.02 -2.63
CA SER A 118 -22.40 16.35 -3.85
C SER A 118 -21.52 16.48 -5.08
N ASP A 119 -20.31 16.97 -4.92
CA ASP A 119 -19.31 17.01 -6.00
C ASP A 119 -18.85 15.60 -6.41
N TRP A 120 -19.04 14.59 -5.55
CA TRP A 120 -18.72 13.19 -5.80
C TRP A 120 -19.95 12.35 -6.21
N SER A 121 -21.16 12.78 -5.86
CA SER A 121 -22.42 12.06 -6.15
C SER A 121 -23.19 12.57 -7.38
N VAL A 122 -23.05 13.86 -7.69
CA VAL A 122 -23.79 14.55 -8.77
C VAL A 122 -23.63 13.91 -10.16
N PRO A 123 -22.46 13.37 -10.58
CA PRO A 123 -22.32 12.76 -11.91
C PRO A 123 -23.18 11.53 -12.12
N PHE A 124 -23.51 10.81 -11.07
CA PHE A 124 -24.30 9.58 -11.17
C PHE A 124 -25.80 9.83 -11.35
N PHE A 125 -26.29 11.04 -11.05
CA PHE A 125 -27.70 11.38 -11.05
C PHE A 125 -28.08 12.58 -11.91
N SER A 126 -27.10 13.45 -12.32
CA SER A 126 -27.42 14.62 -13.09
C SER A 126 -27.44 14.34 -14.60
N LYS A 127 -28.48 14.85 -15.26
CA LYS A 127 -28.52 14.92 -16.74
C LYS A 127 -27.60 16.04 -17.30
N SER A 128 -26.83 16.69 -16.44
CA SER A 128 -25.90 17.73 -16.87
C SER A 128 -24.64 17.11 -17.44
N SER A 129 -24.27 17.53 -18.63
CA SER A 129 -23.09 17.08 -19.39
C SER A 129 -21.77 17.66 -18.88
N GLY A 130 -21.66 18.07 -17.61
CA GLY A 130 -20.47 18.70 -17.05
C GLY A 130 -19.56 17.73 -16.33
N VAL A 131 -18.29 17.68 -16.73
CA VAL A 131 -17.22 16.98 -15.98
C VAL A 131 -16.88 17.81 -14.74
N LEU A 132 -16.98 17.22 -13.53
CA LEU A 132 -16.75 17.93 -12.27
C LEU A 132 -15.25 18.16 -12.03
N LYS A 133 -14.94 19.25 -11.33
CA LYS A 133 -13.54 19.58 -11.01
C LYS A 133 -12.98 18.76 -9.84
N GLY A 134 -13.83 18.30 -8.91
CA GLY A 134 -13.43 17.56 -7.73
C GLY A 134 -12.71 18.41 -6.67
N GLU A 135 -12.84 19.74 -6.73
CA GLU A 135 -12.20 20.63 -5.76
C GLU A 135 -12.84 20.55 -4.37
N ALA A 136 -14.14 20.19 -4.30
CA ALA A 136 -14.82 19.97 -3.03
C ALA A 136 -14.19 18.82 -2.25
N LEU A 137 -13.88 17.68 -2.91
CA LEU A 137 -13.16 16.56 -2.31
C LEU A 137 -11.78 16.98 -1.79
N GLN A 138 -11.01 17.70 -2.60
CA GLN A 138 -9.69 18.21 -2.21
C GLN A 138 -9.77 19.08 -0.95
N ASN A 139 -10.71 20.03 -0.92
CA ASN A 139 -10.89 20.94 0.20
C ASN A 139 -11.37 20.22 1.46
N TYR A 140 -12.30 19.27 1.29
CA TYR A 140 -12.76 18.41 2.39
C TYR A 140 -11.60 17.66 3.02
N VAL A 141 -10.79 16.96 2.21
CA VAL A 141 -9.63 16.20 2.70
C VAL A 141 -8.63 17.10 3.40
N ASN A 142 -8.23 18.21 2.77
CA ASN A 142 -7.27 19.14 3.37
C ASN A 142 -7.75 19.68 4.73
N LYS A 143 -9.03 20.03 4.84
CA LYS A 143 -9.63 20.46 6.10
C LYS A 143 -9.62 19.33 7.14
N ALA A 144 -10.04 18.13 6.74
CA ALA A 144 -10.17 16.98 7.64
C ALA A 144 -8.82 16.47 8.19
N VAL A 145 -7.74 16.63 7.41
CA VAL A 145 -6.38 16.29 7.84
C VAL A 145 -5.60 17.51 8.36
N ASN A 146 -6.25 18.65 8.62
CA ASN A 146 -5.63 19.91 9.07
C ASN A 146 -4.46 20.37 8.17
N ASN A 147 -4.58 20.21 6.85
CA ASN A 147 -3.57 20.52 5.84
C ASN A 147 -2.22 19.80 6.05
N VAL A 148 -2.20 18.70 6.79
CA VAL A 148 -0.98 17.90 6.97
C VAL A 148 -0.60 17.29 5.61
N PRO A 149 0.63 17.49 5.11
CA PRO A 149 1.08 16.89 3.87
C PRO A 149 1.35 15.38 4.05
N LEU A 150 1.34 14.63 2.93
CA LEU A 150 1.45 13.18 2.91
C LEU A 150 2.62 12.64 3.74
N GLU A 151 3.80 13.24 3.57
CA GLU A 151 5.05 12.82 4.25
C GLU A 151 5.09 13.13 5.76
N LYS A 152 4.07 13.82 6.27
CA LYS A 152 3.94 14.19 7.70
C LYS A 152 2.77 13.47 8.39
N MET A 153 2.14 12.52 7.71
CA MET A 153 1.07 11.70 8.29
C MET A 153 1.61 10.86 9.45
N LYS A 154 0.74 10.58 10.43
CA LYS A 154 1.09 9.75 11.61
C LYS A 154 1.40 8.30 11.22
N ILE A 155 0.67 7.76 10.24
CA ILE A 155 0.95 6.48 9.59
C ILE A 155 1.52 6.78 8.22
N GLN A 156 2.53 6.03 7.79
CA GLN A 156 3.09 6.18 6.45
C GLN A 156 2.00 5.96 5.40
N PHE A 157 1.73 6.97 4.57
CA PHE A 157 0.60 6.95 3.65
C PHE A 157 1.00 7.18 2.20
N GLY A 158 0.28 6.51 1.30
CA GLY A 158 0.38 6.69 -0.14
C GLY A 158 -0.97 6.68 -0.84
N ALA A 159 -1.16 7.58 -1.79
CA ALA A 159 -2.32 7.62 -2.68
C ALA A 159 -1.88 7.23 -4.10
N VAL A 160 -2.60 6.28 -4.72
CA VAL A 160 -2.28 5.81 -6.08
C VAL A 160 -3.19 6.51 -7.08
N ALA A 161 -2.59 7.10 -8.10
CA ALA A 161 -3.28 7.64 -9.27
C ALA A 161 -2.67 7.06 -10.55
N THR A 162 -3.28 7.33 -11.69
CA THR A 162 -2.76 6.94 -13.00
C THR A 162 -2.34 8.19 -13.77
N ASP A 163 -1.12 8.21 -14.25
CA ASP A 163 -0.64 9.25 -15.17
C ASP A 163 -1.28 9.03 -16.54
N LEU A 164 -2.07 10.00 -16.97
CA LEU A 164 -2.83 9.91 -18.22
C LEU A 164 -1.92 9.96 -19.46
N HIS A 165 -0.72 10.52 -19.35
CA HIS A 165 0.22 10.62 -20.45
C HIS A 165 0.97 9.31 -20.69
N THR A 166 1.41 8.64 -19.60
CA THR A 166 2.22 7.42 -19.69
C THR A 166 1.40 6.15 -19.53
N GLY A 167 0.21 6.22 -18.96
CA GLY A 167 -0.62 5.07 -18.57
C GLY A 167 -0.09 4.32 -17.35
N GLN A 168 0.92 4.84 -16.66
CA GLN A 168 1.51 4.20 -15.49
C GLN A 168 0.83 4.61 -14.20
N GLY A 169 0.76 3.69 -13.25
CA GLY A 169 0.36 4.00 -11.88
C GLY A 169 1.45 4.80 -11.16
N VAL A 170 1.04 5.82 -10.44
CA VAL A 170 1.92 6.72 -9.68
C VAL A 170 1.51 6.74 -8.23
N LEU A 171 2.48 6.50 -7.34
CA LEU A 171 2.31 6.54 -5.90
C LEU A 171 2.71 7.91 -5.34
N PHE A 172 1.73 8.69 -4.89
CA PHE A 172 1.97 9.94 -4.19
C PHE A 172 2.23 9.68 -2.70
N GLN A 173 3.42 10.06 -2.24
CA GLN A 173 3.84 9.95 -0.83
C GLN A 173 4.28 11.29 -0.23
N ARG A 174 4.23 12.36 -1.01
CA ARG A 174 4.67 13.71 -0.62
C ARG A 174 3.75 14.77 -1.21
N GLY A 175 3.70 15.91 -0.56
CA GLY A 175 2.96 17.07 -1.01
C GLY A 175 1.55 17.15 -0.44
N ASN A 176 0.68 17.93 -1.08
CA ASN A 176 -0.66 18.22 -0.60
C ASN A 176 -1.56 16.97 -0.64
N THR A 177 -2.09 16.59 0.51
CA THR A 177 -2.90 15.37 0.69
C THR A 177 -4.20 15.44 -0.12
N GLY A 178 -4.91 16.57 -0.07
CA GLY A 178 -6.16 16.72 -0.81
C GLY A 178 -5.96 16.63 -2.32
N ILE A 179 -4.87 17.21 -2.86
CA ILE A 179 -4.55 17.10 -4.29
C ILE A 179 -4.28 15.65 -4.68
N ALA A 180 -3.50 14.93 -3.89
CA ALA A 180 -3.17 13.52 -4.16
C ALA A 180 -4.42 12.62 -4.11
N VAL A 181 -5.29 12.81 -3.10
CA VAL A 181 -6.56 12.07 -2.99
C VAL A 181 -7.49 12.43 -4.15
N ARG A 182 -7.58 13.70 -4.54
CA ARG A 182 -8.36 14.13 -5.71
C ARG A 182 -7.84 13.48 -7.00
N ALA A 183 -6.52 13.45 -7.23
CA ALA A 183 -5.92 12.79 -8.38
C ALA A 183 -6.24 11.29 -8.39
N SER A 184 -6.11 10.63 -7.22
CA SER A 184 -6.44 9.22 -7.02
C SER A 184 -7.91 8.89 -7.26
N SER A 185 -8.81 9.88 -7.16
CA SER A 185 -10.27 9.74 -7.27
C SER A 185 -10.85 10.35 -8.56
N ALA A 186 -10.00 10.81 -9.47
CA ALA A 186 -10.42 11.48 -10.70
C ALA A 186 -10.87 10.49 -11.78
N VAL A 187 -12.04 9.86 -11.58
CA VAL A 187 -12.63 8.88 -12.51
C VAL A 187 -12.90 9.54 -13.86
N PRO A 188 -12.27 9.06 -14.98
CA PRO A 188 -12.51 9.61 -16.31
C PRO A 188 -13.98 9.60 -16.72
N GLY A 189 -14.42 10.69 -17.36
CA GLY A 189 -15.82 10.88 -17.73
C GLY A 189 -16.72 11.41 -16.59
N VAL A 190 -16.24 11.35 -15.34
CA VAL A 190 -16.92 11.89 -14.15
C VAL A 190 -16.23 13.16 -13.66
N PHE A 191 -14.93 13.06 -13.42
CA PHE A 191 -14.09 14.16 -12.96
C PHE A 191 -13.07 14.59 -14.02
N GLN A 192 -12.67 15.85 -13.95
CA GLN A 192 -11.55 16.33 -14.73
C GLN A 192 -10.24 15.71 -14.22
N PRO A 193 -9.28 15.43 -15.12
CA PRO A 193 -7.94 15.07 -14.71
C PRO A 193 -7.31 16.15 -13.82
N VAL A 194 -6.47 15.73 -12.89
CA VAL A 194 -5.78 16.64 -11.97
C VAL A 194 -4.38 16.90 -12.49
N THR A 195 -4.09 18.16 -12.81
CA THR A 195 -2.76 18.58 -13.25
C THR A 195 -1.85 18.79 -12.04
N ILE A 196 -0.71 18.11 -12.01
CA ILE A 196 0.36 18.29 -11.00
C ILE A 196 1.69 18.37 -11.76
N GLY A 197 2.34 19.53 -11.71
CA GLY A 197 3.47 19.81 -12.59
C GLY A 197 3.06 19.74 -14.05
N ASP A 198 3.80 19.02 -14.87
CA ASP A 198 3.56 18.85 -16.30
C ASP A 198 2.69 17.63 -16.65
N HIS A 199 2.17 16.93 -15.66
CA HIS A 199 1.42 15.69 -15.82
C HIS A 199 -0.05 15.84 -15.42
N ASN A 200 -0.90 15.08 -16.10
CA ASN A 200 -2.33 14.96 -15.81
C ASN A 200 -2.62 13.57 -15.21
N TYR A 201 -3.28 13.56 -14.07
CA TYR A 201 -3.58 12.34 -13.35
C TYR A 201 -5.07 12.06 -13.32
N VAL A 202 -5.39 10.78 -13.41
CA VAL A 202 -6.74 10.23 -13.30
C VAL A 202 -6.76 9.13 -12.25
N ASP A 203 -7.96 8.59 -11.96
CA ASP A 203 -8.17 7.58 -10.91
C ASP A 203 -7.17 6.41 -11.01
N GLY A 204 -6.63 6.05 -9.85
CA GLY A 204 -5.67 4.95 -9.72
C GLY A 204 -6.25 3.56 -10.03
N GLY A 205 -7.58 3.43 -10.02
CA GLY A 205 -8.27 2.19 -10.35
C GLY A 205 -8.06 1.70 -11.78
N LEU A 206 -7.53 2.55 -12.67
CA LEU A 206 -7.13 2.15 -14.02
C LEU A 206 -5.91 1.22 -14.02
N THR A 207 -5.03 1.35 -13.04
CA THR A 207 -3.74 0.62 -12.98
C THR A 207 -3.62 -0.26 -11.75
N SER A 208 -4.17 0.16 -10.61
CA SER A 208 -4.10 -0.58 -9.35
C SER A 208 -5.37 -0.34 -8.51
N PRO A 209 -6.48 -1.05 -8.82
CA PRO A 209 -7.74 -0.89 -8.11
C PRO A 209 -7.64 -1.21 -6.62
N VAL A 210 -6.83 -2.19 -6.23
CA VAL A 210 -6.44 -2.49 -4.84
C VAL A 210 -4.93 -2.47 -4.76
N PRO A 211 -4.29 -1.45 -4.17
CA PRO A 211 -2.87 -1.13 -4.37
C PRO A 211 -1.91 -1.99 -3.53
N VAL A 212 -1.96 -3.33 -3.70
CA VAL A 212 -1.14 -4.31 -2.96
C VAL A 212 0.35 -4.14 -3.27
N SER A 213 0.70 -4.06 -4.55
CA SER A 213 2.09 -3.89 -5.02
C SER A 213 2.72 -2.62 -4.46
N TYR A 214 1.94 -1.53 -4.35
CA TYR A 214 2.42 -0.27 -3.78
C TYR A 214 2.61 -0.34 -2.26
N ALA A 215 1.79 -1.13 -1.53
CA ALA A 215 2.04 -1.39 -0.12
C ALA A 215 3.38 -2.14 0.08
N ARG A 216 3.67 -3.12 -0.78
CA ARG A 216 4.98 -3.79 -0.81
C ARG A 216 6.12 -2.83 -1.15
N GLN A 217 5.94 -1.98 -2.17
CA GLN A 217 6.92 -0.96 -2.56
C GLN A 217 7.24 0.02 -1.42
N MET A 218 6.25 0.34 -0.57
CA MET A 218 6.45 1.16 0.64
C MET A 218 7.14 0.41 1.78
N GLY A 219 7.40 -0.88 1.63
CA GLY A 219 8.15 -1.70 2.57
C GLY A 219 7.29 -2.51 3.54
N ALA A 220 6.04 -2.82 3.19
CA ALA A 220 5.21 -3.73 3.96
C ALA A 220 5.74 -5.17 3.88
N ASP A 221 6.00 -5.78 5.03
CA ASP A 221 6.33 -7.21 5.14
C ASP A 221 5.06 -8.08 5.02
N PHE A 222 3.93 -7.59 5.54
CA PHE A 222 2.63 -8.25 5.53
C PHE A 222 1.57 -7.30 4.97
N VAL A 223 0.83 -7.71 3.93
CA VAL A 223 -0.17 -6.86 3.29
C VAL A 223 -1.58 -7.40 3.50
N ILE A 224 -2.42 -6.57 4.11
CA ILE A 224 -3.87 -6.75 4.23
C ILE A 224 -4.51 -5.93 3.10
N ALA A 225 -5.08 -6.60 2.12
CA ALA A 225 -5.80 -5.97 1.01
C ALA A 225 -7.30 -5.92 1.31
N VAL A 226 -7.93 -4.77 1.06
CA VAL A 226 -9.38 -4.61 1.21
C VAL A 226 -9.98 -4.38 -0.16
N ASN A 227 -10.64 -5.39 -0.68
CA ASN A 227 -11.27 -5.36 -2.00
C ASN A 227 -12.75 -5.02 -1.88
N ILE A 228 -13.10 -3.80 -2.26
CA ILE A 228 -14.49 -3.30 -2.31
C ILE A 228 -14.97 -3.09 -3.75
N SER A 229 -14.24 -3.59 -4.74
CA SER A 229 -14.57 -3.43 -6.16
C SER A 229 -15.97 -3.99 -6.46
N ALA A 230 -16.73 -3.25 -7.29
CA ALA A 230 -17.96 -3.77 -7.82
C ALA A 230 -17.69 -4.92 -8.80
N LEU A 231 -18.55 -5.93 -8.78
CA LEU A 231 -18.57 -6.90 -9.87
C LEU A 231 -19.17 -6.25 -11.12
N PRO A 232 -18.69 -6.59 -12.32
CA PRO A 232 -19.34 -6.15 -13.55
C PRO A 232 -20.84 -6.53 -13.56
N GLU A 233 -21.71 -5.57 -13.83
CA GLU A 233 -23.16 -5.83 -13.88
C GLU A 233 -23.54 -6.55 -15.18
N ALA A 234 -24.52 -7.44 -15.11
CA ALA A 234 -24.97 -8.20 -16.28
C ALA A 234 -25.71 -7.35 -17.31
N GLN A 235 -26.21 -6.17 -16.93
CA GLN A 235 -26.93 -5.26 -17.81
C GLN A 235 -26.44 -3.82 -17.61
N THR A 236 -26.04 -3.17 -18.72
CA THR A 236 -25.79 -1.73 -18.77
C THR A 236 -26.99 -1.07 -19.47
N THR A 237 -27.44 0.05 -18.95
CA THR A 237 -28.63 0.74 -19.48
C THR A 237 -28.34 1.63 -20.69
N GLY A 238 -27.08 1.70 -21.14
CA GLY A 238 -26.77 2.24 -22.47
C GLY A 238 -26.36 3.70 -22.52
N SER A 239 -26.23 4.45 -21.39
CA SER A 239 -25.59 5.76 -21.45
C SER A 239 -24.07 5.62 -21.61
N THR A 240 -23.43 6.55 -22.31
CA THR A 240 -21.97 6.56 -22.50
C THR A 240 -21.22 6.51 -21.17
N THR A 241 -21.71 7.22 -20.15
CA THR A 241 -21.11 7.21 -18.82
C THR A 241 -21.23 5.84 -18.14
N GLU A 242 -22.38 5.19 -18.24
CA GLU A 242 -22.57 3.85 -17.68
C GLU A 242 -21.69 2.81 -18.36
N ILE A 243 -21.58 2.87 -19.70
CA ILE A 243 -20.67 1.99 -20.46
C ILE A 243 -19.23 2.21 -20.01
N LEU A 244 -18.80 3.46 -19.83
CA LEU A 244 -17.46 3.79 -19.37
C LEU A 244 -17.20 3.25 -17.95
N LEU A 245 -18.12 3.45 -17.01
CA LEU A 245 -18.01 2.93 -15.64
C LEU A 245 -17.99 1.40 -15.61
N GLN A 246 -18.80 0.75 -16.45
CA GLN A 246 -18.76 -0.69 -16.61
C GLN A 246 -17.41 -1.18 -17.18
N THR A 247 -16.84 -0.45 -18.13
CA THR A 247 -15.51 -0.74 -18.67
C THR A 247 -14.46 -0.68 -17.57
N PHE A 248 -14.52 0.33 -16.70
CA PHE A 248 -13.67 0.44 -15.51
C PHE A 248 -13.83 -0.77 -14.58
N ALA A 249 -15.08 -1.18 -14.30
CA ALA A 249 -15.34 -2.32 -13.43
C ALA A 249 -14.75 -3.62 -14.01
N ILE A 250 -14.89 -3.85 -15.32
CA ILE A 250 -14.35 -5.02 -16.01
C ILE A 250 -12.82 -5.02 -15.95
N MET A 251 -12.17 -3.88 -16.28
CA MET A 251 -10.72 -3.75 -16.25
C MET A 251 -10.19 -3.93 -14.83
N GLY A 252 -10.80 -3.26 -13.85
CA GLY A 252 -10.41 -3.35 -12.45
C GLY A 252 -10.54 -4.76 -11.89
N HIS A 253 -11.62 -5.48 -12.26
CA HIS A 253 -11.79 -6.88 -11.89
C HIS A 253 -10.66 -7.76 -12.48
N SER A 254 -10.29 -7.52 -13.73
CA SER A 254 -9.21 -8.26 -14.41
C SER A 254 -7.85 -8.00 -13.76
N ILE A 255 -7.53 -6.75 -13.41
CA ILE A 255 -6.29 -6.38 -12.73
C ILE A 255 -6.23 -7.02 -11.33
N ASN A 256 -7.31 -6.91 -10.55
CA ASN A 256 -7.37 -7.45 -9.19
C ASN A 256 -7.16 -8.98 -9.12
N ARG A 257 -7.50 -9.73 -10.17
CA ARG A 257 -7.22 -11.18 -10.25
C ARG A 257 -5.71 -11.50 -10.15
N TYR A 258 -4.86 -10.56 -10.51
CA TYR A 258 -3.40 -10.72 -10.41
C TYR A 258 -2.87 -10.02 -9.17
N GLU A 259 -3.25 -8.79 -8.92
CA GLU A 259 -2.69 -7.96 -7.85
C GLU A 259 -3.01 -8.51 -6.44
N LEU A 260 -4.21 -9.06 -6.25
CA LEU A 260 -4.60 -9.64 -4.96
C LEU A 260 -3.85 -10.92 -4.59
N LYS A 261 -3.17 -11.58 -5.53
CA LYS A 261 -2.34 -12.76 -5.23
C LYS A 261 -1.12 -12.43 -4.36
N ASP A 262 -0.65 -11.20 -4.43
CA ASP A 262 0.51 -10.72 -3.68
C ASP A 262 0.15 -10.22 -2.27
N ALA A 263 -1.15 -10.24 -1.92
CA ALA A 263 -1.62 -9.94 -0.58
C ALA A 263 -1.54 -11.18 0.32
N ASP A 264 -1.12 -10.99 1.59
CA ASP A 264 -1.15 -12.06 2.59
C ASP A 264 -2.56 -12.39 3.04
N ILE A 265 -3.40 -11.35 3.16
CA ILE A 265 -4.82 -11.44 3.50
C ILE A 265 -5.62 -10.57 2.55
N VAL A 266 -6.73 -11.09 2.05
CA VAL A 266 -7.71 -10.33 1.30
C VAL A 266 -9.02 -10.29 2.11
N ILE A 267 -9.43 -9.07 2.50
CA ILE A 267 -10.72 -8.81 3.12
C ILE A 267 -11.67 -8.35 2.01
N GLN A 268 -12.77 -9.04 1.85
CA GLN A 268 -13.78 -8.72 0.84
C GLN A 268 -15.13 -8.53 1.52
N PRO A 269 -15.51 -7.28 1.88
CA PRO A 269 -16.81 -6.99 2.45
C PRO A 269 -17.96 -7.42 1.52
N GLY A 270 -18.99 -8.03 2.10
CA GLY A 270 -20.16 -8.49 1.37
C GLY A 270 -21.12 -7.35 1.03
N LEU A 271 -20.77 -6.54 0.03
CA LEU A 271 -21.51 -5.33 -0.35
C LEU A 271 -22.65 -5.59 -1.34
N GLY A 272 -22.84 -6.83 -1.79
CA GLY A 272 -23.92 -7.23 -2.65
C GLY A 272 -24.10 -6.33 -3.87
N SER A 273 -25.33 -5.88 -4.11
CA SER A 273 -25.70 -4.96 -5.18
C SER A 273 -25.54 -3.47 -4.85
N MET A 274 -24.83 -3.13 -3.75
CA MET A 274 -24.58 -1.74 -3.40
C MET A 274 -23.84 -1.02 -4.53
N LYS A 275 -24.48 0.00 -5.09
CA LYS A 275 -23.89 0.82 -6.15
C LYS A 275 -22.85 1.79 -5.59
N GLY A 276 -21.89 2.20 -6.42
CA GLY A 276 -20.92 3.24 -6.07
C GLY A 276 -21.56 4.61 -5.75
N SER A 277 -22.80 4.82 -6.15
CA SER A 277 -23.59 6.03 -5.87
C SER A 277 -24.50 5.92 -4.63
N ASP A 278 -24.50 4.77 -3.95
CA ASP A 278 -25.40 4.55 -2.78
C ASP A 278 -24.73 5.02 -1.47
N PHE A 279 -24.75 6.32 -1.25
CA PHE A 279 -24.24 6.92 -0.02
C PHE A 279 -25.17 6.70 1.19
N ASN A 280 -26.44 6.35 0.97
CA ASN A 280 -27.37 6.01 2.05
C ASN A 280 -27.06 4.64 2.66
N GLY A 281 -26.44 3.75 1.89
CA GLY A 281 -25.99 2.44 2.35
C GLY A 281 -24.76 2.46 3.27
N ARG A 282 -24.27 3.65 3.70
CA ARG A 282 -23.01 3.80 4.47
C ARG A 282 -22.93 2.89 5.70
N ASN A 283 -24.00 2.83 6.50
CA ASN A 283 -24.01 2.01 7.72
C ASN A 283 -23.94 0.51 7.42
N LEU A 284 -24.61 0.07 6.37
CA LEU A 284 -24.55 -1.33 5.91
C LEU A 284 -23.16 -1.67 5.38
N ALA A 285 -22.52 -0.75 4.68
CA ALA A 285 -21.15 -0.93 4.19
C ALA A 285 -20.16 -1.04 5.35
N VAL A 286 -20.25 -0.16 6.36
CA VAL A 286 -19.41 -0.24 7.57
C VAL A 286 -19.59 -1.60 8.25
N LEU A 287 -20.84 -2.04 8.47
CA LEU A 287 -21.15 -3.34 9.07
C LEU A 287 -20.57 -4.50 8.24
N ALA A 288 -20.69 -4.45 6.92
CA ALA A 288 -20.11 -5.47 6.03
C ALA A 288 -18.58 -5.54 6.16
N GLY A 289 -17.92 -4.40 6.32
CA GLY A 289 -16.48 -4.34 6.59
C GLY A 289 -16.09 -4.99 7.91
N GLU A 290 -16.83 -4.71 8.99
CA GLU A 290 -16.62 -5.32 10.30
C GLU A 290 -16.82 -6.85 10.25
N GLN A 291 -17.89 -7.32 9.61
CA GLN A 291 -18.19 -8.74 9.49
C GLN A 291 -17.14 -9.50 8.69
N ALA A 292 -16.74 -8.97 7.53
CA ALA A 292 -15.71 -9.59 6.70
C ALA A 292 -14.37 -9.69 7.41
N THR A 293 -13.99 -8.65 8.15
CA THR A 293 -12.75 -8.63 8.91
C THR A 293 -12.80 -9.62 10.08
N THR A 294 -13.91 -9.67 10.79
CA THR A 294 -14.10 -10.63 11.91
C THR A 294 -14.03 -12.07 11.42
N ALA A 295 -14.62 -12.36 10.26
CA ALA A 295 -14.62 -13.71 9.69
C ALA A 295 -13.21 -14.20 9.32
N ILE A 296 -12.34 -13.32 8.78
CA ILE A 296 -10.98 -13.69 8.37
C ILE A 296 -9.95 -13.56 9.50
N MET A 297 -10.33 -13.03 10.66
CA MET A 297 -9.42 -12.70 11.76
C MET A 297 -8.58 -13.90 12.26
N PRO A 298 -9.14 -15.12 12.42
CA PRO A 298 -8.34 -16.26 12.82
C PRO A 298 -7.20 -16.58 11.83
N GLU A 299 -7.47 -16.51 10.54
CA GLU A 299 -6.47 -16.74 9.50
C GLU A 299 -5.42 -15.63 9.49
N LEU A 300 -5.85 -14.37 9.58
CA LEU A 300 -4.97 -13.21 9.64
C LEU A 300 -3.98 -13.34 10.79
N LYS A 301 -4.46 -13.62 12.02
CA LYS A 301 -3.60 -13.78 13.19
C LYS A 301 -2.62 -14.94 13.00
N ARG A 302 -3.10 -16.09 12.54
CA ARG A 302 -2.23 -17.26 12.29
C ARG A 302 -1.10 -16.95 11.32
N LYS A 303 -1.39 -16.27 10.19
CA LYS A 303 -0.38 -15.89 9.19
C LYS A 303 0.61 -14.86 9.74
N LEU A 304 0.11 -13.89 10.48
CA LEU A 304 0.95 -12.83 11.08
C LEU A 304 1.89 -13.42 12.14
N ASP A 305 1.41 -14.32 12.99
CA ASP A 305 2.22 -14.98 14.02
C ASP A 305 3.27 -15.93 13.40
N ALA A 306 2.91 -16.64 12.33
CA ALA A 306 3.85 -17.47 11.59
C ALA A 306 5.00 -16.64 10.97
N MET A 307 4.72 -15.42 10.51
CA MET A 307 5.75 -14.53 9.97
C MET A 307 6.63 -13.91 11.08
N ARG A 308 6.06 -13.66 12.26
CA ARG A 308 6.83 -13.15 13.43
C ARG A 308 7.80 -14.18 14.02
N SER A 309 7.53 -15.45 13.79
CA SER A 309 8.35 -16.55 14.30
C SER A 309 9.50 -16.98 13.37
N GLN A 310 9.60 -16.38 12.18
CA GLN A 310 10.70 -16.54 11.23
C GLN A 310 11.81 -15.50 11.48
#